data_859c552b955183c6d7a10c821c3cc3d0
#
_entry.id   859c552b955183c6d7a10c821c3cc3d0
#
_cell.length_a   1.000
_cell.length_b   1.000
_cell.length_c   1.000
_cell.angle_alpha   90.00
_cell.angle_beta   90.00
_cell.angle_gamma   90.00
#
_symmetry.space_group_name_H-M   'P 1'
#
loop_
_entity.id
_entity.type
_entity.pdbx_description
1 polymer ?
#
loop_
_entity_poly.entity_id
_entity_poly.type
_entity_poly.pdbx_seq_one_letter_code
_entity_poly.pdbx_strand_id
1 'polypeptide(L)'
;MEDNNSLGSTIRLLRKERHLTQEELAEGICSPVTVSRIETGRQMPTKAVLDGLLSRLGASTYQLCDVYYKNERDSEFARAAKRTRALLHRGRPDEARELLDSMDESSRERPSYRQLYLMLNASTLITIDGSELGRALDLLDQAIRLTKPTLRLDDFRHTLLSPTEAECIGLMVPTLCYLGRHADASRLGEELIESMDNQDNGTQDWADDKIGCELNLALSLEQEGRYAESLRYIERAHSEALDEGILTYMPVILYAEARVRYREGQRDEALGVLRHIAPYMDLTGQHEHAAAVRNWVQENMGVRL
;
A
#
# COMPACT_ATOMS: atom_id res chain seq x y z
N MET A 1 -4.97 -36.38 11.79
CA MET A 1 -4.71 -35.30 10.83
C MET A 1 -3.71 -34.38 11.48
N GLU A 2 -2.45 -34.42 11.03
CA GLU A 2 -1.43 -33.51 11.53
C GLU A 2 -1.84 -32.11 11.11
N ASP A 3 -1.87 -31.20 12.07
CA ASP A 3 -2.15 -29.78 11.88
C ASP A 3 -1.04 -29.18 10.99
N ASN A 4 -1.27 -29.17 9.70
CA ASN A 4 -0.28 -28.82 8.66
C ASN A 4 0.02 -27.30 8.62
N ASN A 5 -0.39 -26.56 9.66
CA ASN A 5 -0.39 -25.10 9.69
C ASN A 5 0.42 -24.51 10.87
N SER A 6 1.45 -25.22 11.34
CA SER A 6 2.36 -24.71 12.38
C SER A 6 3.64 -24.12 11.78
N LEU A 7 4.28 -23.17 12.47
CA LEU A 7 5.59 -22.59 12.10
C LEU A 7 6.59 -23.69 11.72
N GLY A 8 6.62 -24.75 12.53
CA GLY A 8 7.50 -25.89 12.30
C GLY A 8 7.16 -26.65 11.01
N SER A 9 5.89 -26.87 10.71
CA SER A 9 5.47 -27.55 9.47
C SER A 9 5.84 -26.73 8.24
N THR A 10 5.74 -25.41 8.32
CA THR A 10 6.13 -24.50 7.22
C THR A 10 7.64 -24.50 6.99
N ILE A 11 8.44 -24.40 8.05
CA ILE A 11 9.91 -24.50 7.96
C ILE A 11 10.31 -25.85 7.33
N ARG A 12 9.67 -26.94 7.77
CA ARG A 12 9.89 -28.28 7.22
C ARG A 12 9.52 -28.38 5.74
N LEU A 13 8.41 -27.77 5.33
CA LEU A 13 7.97 -27.73 3.92
C LEU A 13 9.00 -27.00 3.06
N LEU A 14 9.34 -25.76 3.45
CA LEU A 14 10.32 -24.93 2.74
C LEU A 14 11.70 -25.63 2.65
N ARG A 15 12.14 -26.29 3.72
CA ARG A 15 13.39 -27.07 3.70
C ARG A 15 13.35 -28.20 2.70
N LYS A 16 12.25 -28.96 2.67
CA LYS A 16 12.08 -30.09 1.74
C LYS A 16 12.00 -29.63 0.29
N GLU A 17 11.31 -28.53 0.00
CA GLU A 17 11.24 -27.94 -1.34
C GLU A 17 12.62 -27.52 -1.85
N ARG A 18 13.54 -27.16 -0.94
CA ARG A 18 14.93 -26.80 -1.27
C ARG A 18 15.90 -27.98 -1.16
N HIS A 19 15.36 -29.18 -0.94
CA HIS A 19 16.15 -30.45 -0.80
C HIS A 19 17.23 -30.40 0.29
N LEU A 20 17.05 -29.58 1.34
CA LEU A 20 17.98 -29.44 2.45
C LEU A 20 17.72 -30.51 3.52
N THR A 21 18.78 -31.02 4.14
CA THR A 21 18.71 -31.79 5.39
C THR A 21 18.50 -30.85 6.59
N GLN A 22 18.13 -31.40 7.74
CA GLN A 22 18.07 -30.63 8.99
C GLN A 22 19.45 -30.13 9.44
N GLU A 23 20.50 -30.85 9.11
CA GLU A 23 21.89 -30.48 9.40
C GLU A 23 22.33 -29.27 8.57
N GLU A 24 22.11 -29.32 7.26
CA GLU A 24 22.40 -28.22 6.35
C GLU A 24 21.59 -26.95 6.69
N LEU A 25 20.33 -27.10 7.07
CA LEU A 25 19.52 -25.95 7.49
C LEU A 25 20.03 -25.34 8.81
N ALA A 26 20.52 -26.18 9.74
CA ALA A 26 20.97 -25.77 11.08
C ALA A 26 22.37 -25.13 11.10
N GLU A 27 23.21 -25.41 10.11
CA GLU A 27 24.64 -25.06 10.08
C GLU A 27 24.88 -23.56 10.36
N GLY A 28 25.69 -23.26 11.39
CA GLY A 28 26.01 -21.89 11.79
C GLY A 28 24.85 -21.10 12.43
N ILE A 29 23.67 -21.71 12.61
CA ILE A 29 22.47 -21.04 13.18
C ILE A 29 22.09 -21.70 14.51
N CYS A 30 21.94 -23.01 14.54
CA CYS A 30 21.55 -23.76 15.73
C CYS A 30 21.95 -25.24 15.58
N SER A 31 21.54 -26.11 16.55
CA SER A 31 21.77 -27.56 16.39
C SER A 31 20.70 -28.18 15.47
N PRO A 32 21.04 -29.28 14.74
CA PRO A 32 20.04 -30.06 13.98
C PRO A 32 18.87 -30.56 14.85
N VAL A 33 19.14 -30.86 16.12
CA VAL A 33 18.11 -31.24 17.10
C VAL A 33 17.14 -30.08 17.36
N THR A 34 17.64 -28.85 17.37
CA THR A 34 16.80 -27.63 17.50
C THR A 34 15.87 -27.50 16.29
N VAL A 35 16.39 -27.67 15.07
CA VAL A 35 15.57 -27.66 13.84
C VAL A 35 14.49 -28.74 13.91
N SER A 36 14.86 -29.98 14.29
CA SER A 36 13.91 -31.09 14.44
C SER A 36 12.79 -30.78 15.44
N ARG A 37 13.13 -30.16 16.59
CA ARG A 37 12.15 -29.77 17.61
C ARG A 37 11.23 -28.65 17.13
N ILE A 38 11.76 -27.67 16.37
CA ILE A 38 10.99 -26.61 15.76
C ILE A 38 10.02 -27.19 14.72
N GLU A 39 10.51 -28.05 13.82
CA GLU A 39 9.70 -28.68 12.77
C GLU A 39 8.57 -29.56 13.31
N THR A 40 8.75 -30.11 14.52
CA THR A 40 7.73 -30.93 15.21
C THR A 40 6.87 -30.15 16.21
N GLY A 41 7.02 -28.81 16.27
CA GLY A 41 6.26 -27.96 17.18
C GLY A 41 6.62 -28.11 18.67
N ARG A 42 7.70 -28.83 18.99
CA ARG A 42 8.16 -29.08 20.37
C ARG A 42 8.95 -27.91 20.96
N GLN A 43 9.38 -26.97 20.12
CA GLN A 43 10.18 -25.83 20.53
C GLN A 43 9.85 -24.62 19.62
N MET A 44 9.62 -23.47 20.23
CA MET A 44 9.55 -22.19 19.49
C MET A 44 10.98 -21.65 19.30
N PRO A 45 11.35 -21.22 18.09
CA PRO A 45 12.64 -20.58 17.87
C PRO A 45 12.68 -19.18 18.52
N THR A 46 13.86 -18.76 18.94
CA THR A 46 14.10 -17.33 19.21
C THR A 46 14.07 -16.55 17.89
N LYS A 47 13.86 -15.22 17.95
CA LYS A 47 13.87 -14.37 16.76
C LYS A 47 15.14 -14.59 15.91
N ALA A 48 16.32 -14.56 16.54
CA ALA A 48 17.59 -14.73 15.84
C ALA A 48 17.72 -16.09 15.13
N VAL A 49 17.24 -17.17 15.75
CA VAL A 49 17.23 -18.50 15.14
C VAL A 49 16.23 -18.56 13.98
N LEU A 50 15.04 -17.98 14.16
CA LEU A 50 14.01 -17.92 13.11
C LEU A 50 14.53 -17.16 11.89
N ASP A 51 15.05 -15.97 12.09
CA ASP A 51 15.59 -15.10 11.02
C ASP A 51 16.73 -15.82 10.27
N GLY A 52 17.62 -16.52 10.98
CA GLY A 52 18.69 -17.29 10.36
C GLY A 52 18.19 -18.46 9.51
N LEU A 53 17.24 -19.25 10.03
CA LEU A 53 16.63 -20.36 9.29
C LEU A 53 15.92 -19.88 8.04
N LEU A 54 15.13 -18.78 8.15
CA LEU A 54 14.41 -18.22 7.04
C LEU A 54 15.34 -17.62 5.98
N SER A 55 16.37 -16.91 6.39
CA SER A 55 17.39 -16.38 5.47
C SER A 55 18.03 -17.50 4.66
N ARG A 56 18.38 -18.62 5.28
CA ARG A 56 18.93 -19.79 4.57
C ARG A 56 17.92 -20.45 3.64
N LEU A 57 16.66 -20.43 4.01
CA LEU A 57 15.56 -20.89 3.18
C LEU A 57 15.18 -19.87 2.08
N GLY A 58 15.86 -18.73 1.97
CA GLY A 58 15.50 -17.66 1.03
C GLY A 58 14.09 -17.13 1.24
N ALA A 59 13.64 -17.11 2.50
CA ALA A 59 12.33 -16.60 2.91
C ALA A 59 12.54 -15.51 3.97
N SER A 60 11.69 -14.49 3.98
CA SER A 60 11.67 -13.49 5.04
C SER A 60 10.66 -13.88 6.13
N THR A 61 10.82 -13.28 7.33
CA THR A 61 9.82 -13.42 8.42
C THR A 61 8.44 -12.97 7.93
N TYR A 62 8.40 -11.94 7.07
CA TYR A 62 7.19 -11.45 6.43
C TYR A 62 6.55 -12.49 5.50
N GLN A 63 7.34 -13.10 4.61
CA GLN A 63 6.85 -14.20 3.75
C GLN A 63 6.40 -15.42 4.54
N LEU A 64 7.01 -15.67 5.70
CA LEU A 64 6.59 -16.75 6.58
C LEU A 64 5.27 -16.45 7.27
N CYS A 65 5.05 -15.23 7.74
CA CYS A 65 3.76 -14.80 8.27
C CYS A 65 2.65 -14.98 7.22
N ASP A 66 2.95 -14.69 5.97
CA ASP A 66 2.06 -14.90 4.84
C ASP A 66 1.73 -16.39 4.60
N VAL A 67 2.67 -17.31 4.78
CA VAL A 67 2.47 -18.75 4.60
C VAL A 67 1.90 -19.41 5.87
N TYR A 68 2.29 -18.91 7.05
CA TYR A 68 2.00 -19.50 8.35
C TYR A 68 0.53 -19.37 8.80
N TYR A 69 -0.12 -18.25 8.43
CA TYR A 69 -1.51 -17.97 8.83
C TYR A 69 -2.55 -18.39 7.79
N LYS A 70 -2.13 -19.04 6.69
CA LYS A 70 -3.02 -19.32 5.58
C LYS A 70 -3.34 -20.81 5.45
N ASN A 71 -4.60 -21.15 5.73
CA ASN A 71 -5.23 -22.25 5.01
C ASN A 71 -5.30 -21.87 3.51
N GLU A 72 -5.64 -22.80 2.64
CA GLU A 72 -5.70 -22.60 1.19
C GLU A 72 -6.57 -21.37 0.81
N ARG A 73 -7.70 -21.16 1.49
CA ARG A 73 -8.62 -20.02 1.31
C ARG A 73 -7.96 -18.67 1.65
N ASP A 74 -7.20 -18.61 2.78
CA ASP A 74 -6.48 -17.40 3.17
C ASP A 74 -5.41 -17.03 2.13
N SER A 75 -4.74 -18.04 1.54
CA SER A 75 -3.76 -17.85 0.47
C SER A 75 -4.41 -17.35 -0.83
N GLU A 76 -5.59 -17.86 -1.17
CA GLU A 76 -6.35 -17.39 -2.32
C GLU A 76 -6.80 -15.94 -2.14
N PHE A 77 -7.34 -15.59 -0.98
CA PHE A 77 -7.72 -14.21 -0.65
C PHE A 77 -6.54 -13.26 -0.75
N ALA A 78 -5.39 -13.58 -0.16
CA ALA A 78 -4.22 -12.71 -0.21
C ALA A 78 -3.66 -12.54 -1.63
N ARG A 79 -3.65 -13.62 -2.44
CA ARG A 79 -3.26 -13.53 -3.87
C ARG A 79 -4.21 -12.65 -4.66
N ALA A 80 -5.52 -12.80 -4.42
CA ALA A 80 -6.54 -12.00 -5.07
C ALA A 80 -6.42 -10.52 -4.65
N ALA A 81 -6.26 -10.21 -3.35
CA ALA A 81 -6.05 -8.86 -2.85
C ALA A 81 -4.80 -8.20 -3.46
N LYS A 82 -3.67 -8.93 -3.52
CA LYS A 82 -2.45 -8.44 -4.18
C LYS A 82 -2.67 -8.16 -5.67
N ARG A 83 -3.39 -9.04 -6.36
CA ARG A 83 -3.70 -8.86 -7.79
C ARG A 83 -4.63 -7.68 -8.01
N THR A 84 -5.62 -7.48 -7.13
CA THR A 84 -6.53 -6.32 -7.16
C THR A 84 -5.75 -5.02 -7.03
N ARG A 85 -4.83 -4.88 -6.06
CA ARG A 85 -3.95 -3.71 -5.94
C ARG A 85 -3.15 -3.48 -7.22
N ALA A 86 -2.55 -4.53 -7.79
CA ALA A 86 -1.76 -4.41 -9.02
C ALA A 86 -2.61 -3.95 -10.22
N LEU A 87 -3.89 -4.34 -10.29
CA LEU A 87 -4.81 -3.87 -11.33
C LEU A 87 -5.16 -2.40 -11.14
N LEU A 88 -5.43 -1.97 -9.90
CA LEU A 88 -5.69 -0.56 -9.57
C LEU A 88 -4.49 0.34 -9.90
N HIS A 89 -3.27 -0.08 -9.54
CA HIS A 89 -2.04 0.64 -9.90
C HIS A 89 -1.80 0.76 -11.41
N ARG A 90 -2.38 -0.16 -12.20
CA ARG A 90 -2.30 -0.12 -13.68
C ARG A 90 -3.46 0.64 -14.32
N GLY A 91 -4.36 1.25 -13.53
CA GLY A 91 -5.54 1.94 -14.04
C GLY A 91 -6.60 0.99 -14.63
N ARG A 92 -6.72 -0.26 -14.11
CA ARG A 92 -7.68 -1.28 -14.57
C ARG A 92 -8.73 -1.59 -13.49
N PRO A 93 -9.56 -0.60 -13.09
CA PRO A 93 -10.46 -0.76 -11.95
C PRO A 93 -11.63 -1.73 -12.23
N ASP A 94 -12.09 -1.85 -13.47
CA ASP A 94 -13.18 -2.80 -13.82
C ASP A 94 -12.76 -4.24 -13.57
N GLU A 95 -11.54 -4.62 -13.99
CA GLU A 95 -11.01 -5.95 -13.73
C GLU A 95 -10.71 -6.18 -12.24
N ALA A 96 -10.31 -5.14 -11.52
CA ALA A 96 -10.17 -5.18 -10.07
C ALA A 96 -11.51 -5.47 -9.39
N ARG A 97 -12.61 -4.84 -9.86
CA ARG A 97 -13.97 -5.09 -9.37
C ARG A 97 -14.40 -6.53 -9.63
N GLU A 98 -14.27 -7.01 -10.87
CA GLU A 98 -14.60 -8.39 -11.23
C GLU A 98 -13.87 -9.41 -10.33
N LEU A 99 -12.60 -9.17 -10.06
CA LEU A 99 -11.82 -10.03 -9.20
C LEU A 99 -12.31 -10.00 -7.75
N LEU A 100 -12.65 -8.81 -7.20
CA LEU A 100 -13.20 -8.66 -5.86
C LEU A 100 -14.57 -9.37 -5.73
N ASP A 101 -15.43 -9.24 -6.74
CA ASP A 101 -16.75 -9.86 -6.76
C ASP A 101 -16.67 -11.40 -6.83
N SER A 102 -15.59 -11.93 -7.43
CA SER A 102 -15.33 -13.37 -7.50
C SER A 102 -14.80 -13.99 -6.19
N MET A 103 -14.41 -13.16 -5.20
CA MET A 103 -13.88 -13.65 -3.93
C MET A 103 -14.97 -14.32 -3.09
N ASP A 104 -14.65 -15.49 -2.53
CA ASP A 104 -15.53 -16.22 -1.63
C ASP A 104 -15.87 -15.40 -0.37
N GLU A 105 -17.16 -15.32 -0.04
CA GLU A 105 -17.65 -14.59 1.12
C GLU A 105 -17.10 -15.13 2.45
N SER A 106 -16.88 -16.44 2.53
CA SER A 106 -16.32 -17.08 3.73
C SER A 106 -14.87 -16.66 4.02
N SER A 107 -14.10 -16.21 3.00
CA SER A 107 -12.76 -15.68 3.19
C SER A 107 -12.74 -14.30 3.87
N ARG A 108 -13.89 -13.64 4.00
CA ARG A 108 -14.09 -12.31 4.59
C ARG A 108 -14.58 -12.35 6.04
N GLU A 109 -14.68 -13.52 6.66
CA GLU A 109 -15.18 -13.65 8.05
C GLU A 109 -14.27 -13.01 9.08
N ARG A 110 -12.94 -13.00 8.83
CA ARG A 110 -11.96 -12.36 9.72
C ARG A 110 -12.03 -10.83 9.58
N PRO A 111 -12.07 -10.08 10.69
CA PRO A 111 -12.14 -8.63 10.65
C PRO A 111 -11.08 -7.97 9.77
N SER A 112 -9.82 -8.44 9.83
CA SER A 112 -8.71 -7.91 9.02
C SER A 112 -8.89 -8.16 7.52
N TYR A 113 -9.42 -9.31 7.12
CA TYR A 113 -9.69 -9.61 5.71
C TYR A 113 -10.89 -8.83 5.20
N ARG A 114 -11.92 -8.72 6.02
CA ARG A 114 -13.09 -7.89 5.71
C ARG A 114 -12.69 -6.42 5.58
N GLN A 115 -11.82 -5.93 6.44
CA GLN A 115 -11.27 -4.58 6.36
C GLN A 115 -10.56 -4.34 5.04
N LEU A 116 -9.60 -5.22 4.68
CA LEU A 116 -8.88 -5.15 3.42
C LEU A 116 -9.81 -5.22 2.21
N TYR A 117 -10.81 -6.12 2.24
CA TYR A 117 -11.81 -6.23 1.18
C TYR A 117 -12.63 -4.94 1.00
N LEU A 118 -13.12 -4.33 2.09
CA LEU A 118 -13.87 -3.08 2.03
C LEU A 118 -13.01 -1.93 1.50
N MET A 119 -11.77 -1.86 1.93
CA MET A 119 -10.81 -0.86 1.45
C MET A 119 -10.55 -1.01 -0.05
N LEU A 120 -10.28 -2.22 -0.55
CA LEU A 120 -10.07 -2.46 -1.97
C LEU A 120 -11.31 -2.14 -2.81
N ASN A 121 -12.52 -2.44 -2.31
CA ASN A 121 -13.77 -2.01 -2.95
C ASN A 121 -13.88 -0.48 -3.03
N ALA A 122 -13.61 0.21 -1.94
CA ALA A 122 -13.61 1.67 -1.94
C ALA A 122 -12.61 2.23 -2.97
N SER A 123 -11.40 1.67 -3.01
CA SER A 123 -10.37 2.06 -3.97
C SER A 123 -10.83 1.87 -5.43
N THR A 124 -11.55 0.77 -5.74
CA THR A 124 -12.12 0.59 -7.09
C THR A 124 -13.16 1.65 -7.43
N LEU A 125 -14.06 2.00 -6.47
CA LEU A 125 -15.09 3.03 -6.68
C LEU A 125 -14.47 4.42 -6.91
N ILE A 126 -13.40 4.75 -6.19
CA ILE A 126 -12.68 6.02 -6.35
C ILE A 126 -12.04 6.10 -7.74
N THR A 127 -11.54 4.99 -8.26
CA THR A 127 -10.76 4.95 -9.51
C THR A 127 -11.64 4.91 -10.76
N ILE A 128 -12.87 4.35 -10.71
CA ILE A 128 -13.72 4.13 -11.91
C ILE A 128 -14.16 5.46 -12.52
N ASP A 129 -15.05 6.19 -11.87
CA ASP A 129 -15.66 7.41 -12.45
C ASP A 129 -16.02 8.49 -11.42
N GLY A 130 -15.76 8.23 -10.17
CA GLY A 130 -16.09 9.15 -9.08
C GLY A 130 -17.58 9.32 -8.79
N SER A 131 -18.47 8.58 -9.44
CA SER A 131 -19.93 8.69 -9.21
C SER A 131 -20.36 8.16 -7.85
N GLU A 132 -19.59 7.24 -7.27
CA GLU A 132 -19.89 6.58 -6.00
C GLU A 132 -18.97 6.99 -4.84
N LEU A 133 -18.38 8.20 -4.87
CA LEU A 133 -17.43 8.68 -3.85
C LEU A 133 -18.03 8.67 -2.43
N GLY A 134 -19.31 8.98 -2.27
CA GLY A 134 -19.99 8.89 -0.97
C GLY A 134 -19.99 7.45 -0.44
N ARG A 135 -20.28 6.48 -1.30
CA ARG A 135 -20.24 5.06 -0.96
C ARG A 135 -18.82 4.59 -0.63
N ALA A 136 -17.82 5.10 -1.36
CA ALA A 136 -16.42 4.79 -1.05
C ALA A 136 -16.03 5.27 0.36
N LEU A 137 -16.42 6.48 0.77
CA LEU A 137 -16.22 6.97 2.15
C LEU A 137 -16.90 6.07 3.18
N ASP A 138 -18.14 5.65 2.94
CA ASP A 138 -18.87 4.75 3.85
C ASP A 138 -18.14 3.40 3.99
N LEU A 139 -17.61 2.85 2.90
CA LEU A 139 -16.84 1.60 2.94
C LEU A 139 -15.53 1.76 3.71
N LEU A 140 -14.84 2.88 3.55
CA LEU A 140 -13.60 3.18 4.28
C LEU A 140 -13.86 3.36 5.78
N ASP A 141 -14.92 4.08 6.17
CA ASP A 141 -15.31 4.21 7.58
C ASP A 141 -15.69 2.86 8.18
N GLN A 142 -16.48 2.04 7.47
CA GLN A 142 -16.80 0.67 7.89
C GLN A 142 -15.54 -0.17 8.06
N ALA A 143 -14.58 -0.07 7.14
CA ALA A 143 -13.32 -0.80 7.22
C ALA A 143 -12.52 -0.42 8.47
N ILE A 144 -12.42 0.86 8.79
CA ILE A 144 -11.75 1.36 10.00
C ILE A 144 -12.46 0.87 11.26
N ARG A 145 -13.80 0.94 11.30
CA ARG A 145 -14.61 0.54 12.47
C ARG A 145 -14.52 -0.93 12.81
N LEU A 146 -14.13 -1.80 11.88
CA LEU A 146 -13.93 -3.23 12.17
C LEU A 146 -12.79 -3.50 13.16
N THR A 147 -11.76 -2.68 13.16
CA THR A 147 -10.57 -2.85 14.01
C THR A 147 -10.43 -1.72 15.05
N LYS A 148 -10.96 -0.54 14.74
CA LYS A 148 -10.93 0.64 15.62
C LYS A 148 -12.32 1.30 15.73
N PRO A 149 -13.26 0.65 16.42
CA PRO A 149 -14.66 1.12 16.49
C PRO A 149 -14.81 2.51 17.13
N THR A 150 -13.88 2.93 17.98
CA THR A 150 -13.90 4.19 18.71
C THR A 150 -12.98 5.27 18.14
N LEU A 151 -12.33 5.02 16.99
CA LEU A 151 -11.43 5.99 16.38
C LEU A 151 -12.18 7.28 16.05
N ARG A 152 -11.61 8.40 16.44
CA ARG A 152 -12.10 9.72 16.08
C ARG A 152 -11.21 10.26 14.96
N LEU A 153 -11.80 10.53 13.79
CA LEU A 153 -11.08 11.05 12.62
C LEU A 153 -10.70 12.55 12.72
N ASP A 154 -11.08 13.20 13.82
CA ASP A 154 -10.72 14.57 14.14
C ASP A 154 -9.65 14.69 15.25
N ASP A 155 -9.18 13.55 15.79
CA ASP A 155 -8.16 13.52 16.84
C ASP A 155 -7.55 12.11 16.95
N PHE A 156 -6.58 11.77 16.09
CA PHE A 156 -5.93 10.46 16.10
C PHE A 156 -4.39 10.49 15.89
N ARG A 157 -3.78 11.66 15.84
CA ARG A 157 -2.32 11.85 15.65
C ARG A 157 -1.42 11.03 16.58
N HIS A 158 -1.92 10.64 17.73
CA HIS A 158 -1.22 9.82 18.71
C HIS A 158 -1.76 8.38 18.79
N THR A 159 -2.61 7.99 17.86
CA THR A 159 -3.18 6.65 17.79
C THR A 159 -2.33 5.76 16.92
N LEU A 160 -1.94 4.60 17.42
CA LEU A 160 -1.25 3.60 16.59
C LEU A 160 -2.20 3.04 15.54
N LEU A 161 -1.83 3.14 14.28
CA LEU A 161 -2.56 2.62 13.13
C LEU A 161 -1.83 1.40 12.56
N SER A 162 -2.59 0.40 12.14
CA SER A 162 -2.04 -0.63 11.24
C SER A 162 -1.89 -0.07 9.82
N PRO A 163 -1.05 -0.66 8.95
CA PRO A 163 -0.92 -0.22 7.55
C PRO A 163 -2.27 -0.11 6.82
N THR A 164 -3.15 -1.10 6.98
CA THR A 164 -4.48 -1.06 6.35
C THR A 164 -5.37 0.06 6.91
N GLU A 165 -5.29 0.39 8.19
CA GLU A 165 -6.02 1.52 8.78
C GLU A 165 -5.50 2.85 8.25
N ALA A 166 -4.18 3.01 8.17
CA ALA A 166 -3.55 4.20 7.60
C ALA A 166 -3.93 4.36 6.11
N GLU A 167 -3.90 3.28 5.33
CA GLU A 167 -4.30 3.28 3.92
C GLU A 167 -5.79 3.63 3.75
N CYS A 168 -6.68 3.11 4.61
CA CYS A 168 -8.10 3.50 4.59
C CYS A 168 -8.28 5.00 4.78
N ILE A 169 -7.60 5.59 5.77
CA ILE A 169 -7.67 7.04 6.04
C ILE A 169 -7.02 7.80 4.87
N GLY A 170 -5.88 7.32 4.35
CA GLY A 170 -5.19 7.90 3.21
C GLY A 170 -6.06 7.99 1.95
N LEU A 171 -6.90 6.99 1.70
CA LEU A 171 -7.88 6.98 0.60
C LEU A 171 -9.08 7.92 0.86
N MET A 172 -9.43 8.21 2.12
CA MET A 172 -10.47 9.20 2.42
C MET A 172 -10.05 10.61 2.00
N VAL A 173 -8.75 10.94 2.07
CA VAL A 173 -8.23 12.28 1.74
C VAL A 173 -8.59 12.69 0.30
N PRO A 174 -8.15 11.98 -0.76
CA PRO A 174 -8.51 12.33 -2.13
C PRO A 174 -10.02 12.21 -2.37
N THR A 175 -10.70 11.27 -1.72
CA THR A 175 -12.16 11.10 -1.86
C THR A 175 -12.92 12.34 -1.37
N LEU A 176 -12.54 12.88 -0.21
CA LEU A 176 -13.08 14.14 0.32
C LEU A 176 -12.76 15.33 -0.61
N CYS A 177 -11.54 15.35 -1.16
CA CYS A 177 -11.11 16.36 -2.09
C CYS A 177 -11.98 16.37 -3.37
N TYR A 178 -12.24 15.21 -3.96
CA TYR A 178 -13.13 15.07 -5.13
C TYR A 178 -14.59 15.43 -4.84
N LEU A 179 -15.03 15.28 -3.59
CA LEU A 179 -16.35 15.74 -3.11
C LEU A 179 -16.39 17.26 -2.82
N GLY A 180 -15.31 18.01 -3.06
CA GLY A 180 -15.20 19.44 -2.79
C GLY A 180 -15.01 19.77 -1.29
N ARG A 181 -14.78 18.78 -0.43
CA ARG A 181 -14.56 18.92 1.02
C ARG A 181 -13.07 19.11 1.34
N HIS A 182 -12.44 20.10 0.69
CA HIS A 182 -10.98 20.29 0.72
C HIS A 182 -10.44 20.49 2.14
N ALA A 183 -11.08 21.35 2.95
CA ALA A 183 -10.63 21.60 4.33
C ALA A 183 -10.73 20.36 5.25
N ASP A 184 -11.68 19.45 5.01
CA ASP A 184 -11.76 18.19 5.73
C ASP A 184 -10.66 17.23 5.25
N ALA A 185 -10.38 17.23 3.95
CA ALA A 185 -9.35 16.40 3.33
C ALA A 185 -7.95 16.76 3.84
N SER A 186 -7.56 18.05 3.80
CA SER A 186 -6.24 18.47 4.26
C SER A 186 -6.05 18.28 5.76
N ARG A 187 -7.05 18.59 6.58
CA ARG A 187 -6.99 18.32 8.02
C ARG A 187 -6.80 16.84 8.30
N LEU A 188 -7.56 15.97 7.64
CA LEU A 188 -7.45 14.52 7.81
C LEU A 188 -6.08 14.00 7.37
N GLY A 189 -5.56 14.50 6.27
CA GLY A 189 -4.24 14.14 5.75
C GLY A 189 -3.10 14.61 6.67
N GLU A 190 -3.19 15.83 7.22
CA GLU A 190 -2.20 16.36 8.17
C GLU A 190 -2.17 15.51 9.46
N GLU A 191 -3.33 15.16 10.04
CA GLU A 191 -3.45 14.26 11.19
C GLU A 191 -2.86 12.86 10.88
N LEU A 192 -3.11 12.34 9.67
CA LEU A 192 -2.60 11.03 9.26
C LEU A 192 -1.08 11.02 9.16
N ILE A 193 -0.49 12.01 8.48
CA ILE A 193 0.96 12.09 8.33
C ILE A 193 1.63 12.26 9.68
N GLU A 194 1.10 13.11 10.58
CA GLU A 194 1.61 13.26 11.94
C GLU A 194 1.54 11.94 12.72
N SER A 195 0.44 11.18 12.60
CA SER A 195 0.31 9.85 13.20
C SER A 195 1.33 8.88 12.64
N MET A 196 1.56 8.88 11.32
CA MET A 196 2.53 8.01 10.67
C MET A 196 3.97 8.35 11.04
N ASP A 197 4.32 9.64 11.14
CA ASP A 197 5.64 10.10 11.60
C ASP A 197 5.92 9.65 13.06
N ASN A 198 4.92 9.68 13.93
CA ASN A 198 5.05 9.28 15.34
C ASN A 198 5.23 7.77 15.54
N GLN A 199 4.93 6.94 14.54
CA GLN A 199 5.01 5.48 14.66
C GLN A 199 5.90 4.84 13.58
N ASP A 200 6.76 5.64 12.95
CA ASP A 200 7.71 5.14 11.95
C ASP A 200 8.53 3.99 12.53
N ASN A 201 8.43 2.84 11.89
CA ASN A 201 9.06 1.59 12.30
C ASN A 201 10.23 1.19 11.39
N GLY A 202 10.62 2.04 10.43
CA GLY A 202 11.71 1.82 9.49
C GLY A 202 11.48 0.64 8.54
N THR A 203 10.23 0.25 8.26
CA THR A 203 9.92 -0.78 7.27
C THR A 203 9.58 -0.16 5.92
N GLN A 204 10.04 -0.80 4.85
CA GLN A 204 9.78 -0.35 3.47
C GLN A 204 8.27 -0.29 3.15
N ASP A 205 7.48 -1.24 3.66
CA ASP A 205 6.02 -1.23 3.45
C ASP A 205 5.37 0.01 4.09
N TRP A 206 5.87 0.46 5.25
CA TRP A 206 5.39 1.67 5.92
C TRP A 206 5.75 2.93 5.15
N ALA A 207 6.97 3.00 4.61
CA ALA A 207 7.42 4.10 3.76
C ALA A 207 6.59 4.18 2.46
N ASP A 208 6.29 3.03 1.84
CA ASP A 208 5.45 2.94 0.63
C ASP A 208 4.05 3.55 0.88
N ASP A 209 3.38 3.14 1.96
CA ASP A 209 2.08 3.67 2.36
C ASP A 209 2.14 5.17 2.67
N LYS A 210 3.19 5.63 3.34
CA LYS A 210 3.37 7.03 3.74
C LYS A 210 3.57 7.95 2.52
N ILE A 211 4.42 7.56 1.56
CA ILE A 211 4.60 8.29 0.30
C ILE A 211 3.24 8.50 -0.39
N GLY A 212 2.41 7.45 -0.45
CA GLY A 212 1.06 7.54 -1.01
C GLY A 212 0.17 8.53 -0.27
N CYS A 213 0.21 8.53 1.06
CA CYS A 213 -0.56 9.47 1.90
C CYS A 213 -0.09 10.92 1.74
N GLU A 214 1.22 11.16 1.66
CA GLU A 214 1.80 12.50 1.42
C GLU A 214 1.38 13.06 0.06
N LEU A 215 1.38 12.24 -0.98
CA LEU A 215 0.91 12.64 -2.31
C LEU A 215 -0.60 12.96 -2.33
N ASN A 216 -1.41 12.19 -1.62
CA ASN A 216 -2.85 12.46 -1.48
C ASN A 216 -3.11 13.78 -0.73
N LEU A 217 -2.35 14.06 0.32
CA LEU A 217 -2.41 15.34 1.03
C LEU A 217 -1.95 16.50 0.15
N ALA A 218 -0.84 16.33 -0.57
CA ALA A 218 -0.34 17.34 -1.50
C ALA A 218 -1.36 17.69 -2.58
N LEU A 219 -2.08 16.71 -3.12
CA LEU A 219 -3.18 16.93 -4.06
C LEU A 219 -4.30 17.77 -3.44
N SER A 220 -4.69 17.48 -2.19
CA SER A 220 -5.72 18.24 -1.49
C SER A 220 -5.31 19.70 -1.28
N LEU A 221 -4.07 19.92 -0.83
CA LEU A 221 -3.50 21.25 -0.62
C LEU A 221 -3.38 22.05 -1.94
N GLU A 222 -3.04 21.39 -3.05
CA GLU A 222 -3.05 22.01 -4.38
C GLU A 222 -4.45 22.55 -4.74
N GLN A 223 -5.49 21.77 -4.48
CA GLN A 223 -6.87 22.18 -4.77
C GLN A 223 -7.34 23.34 -3.88
N GLU A 224 -6.81 23.46 -2.67
CA GLU A 224 -7.04 24.62 -1.79
C GLU A 224 -6.23 25.85 -2.16
N GLY A 225 -5.29 25.75 -3.11
CA GLY A 225 -4.37 26.82 -3.45
C GLY A 225 -3.22 27.01 -2.44
N ARG A 226 -3.00 26.06 -1.54
CA ARG A 226 -1.90 26.02 -0.55
C ARG A 226 -0.64 25.42 -1.20
N TYR A 227 -0.17 26.06 -2.28
CA TYR A 227 0.88 25.51 -3.15
C TYR A 227 2.20 25.26 -2.44
N ALA A 228 2.65 26.20 -1.61
CA ALA A 228 3.90 26.03 -0.86
C ALA A 228 3.86 24.84 0.11
N GLU A 229 2.71 24.56 0.71
CA GLU A 229 2.54 23.41 1.60
C GLU A 229 2.43 22.11 0.80
N SER A 230 1.74 22.14 -0.34
CA SER A 230 1.69 21.03 -1.27
C SER A 230 3.09 20.62 -1.74
N LEU A 231 3.92 21.58 -2.18
CA LEU A 231 5.31 21.31 -2.59
C LEU A 231 6.14 20.69 -1.45
N ARG A 232 5.96 21.13 -0.22
CA ARG A 232 6.68 20.56 0.92
C ARG A 232 6.39 19.07 1.12
N TYR A 233 5.13 18.63 0.97
CA TYR A 233 4.77 17.21 1.05
C TYR A 233 5.24 16.43 -0.17
N ILE A 234 5.25 17.03 -1.36
CA ILE A 234 5.82 16.43 -2.57
C ILE A 234 7.33 16.21 -2.40
N GLU A 235 8.05 17.19 -1.86
CA GLU A 235 9.48 17.09 -1.57
C GLU A 235 9.80 16.01 -0.52
N ARG A 236 8.95 15.87 0.52
CA ARG A 236 9.06 14.78 1.49
C ARG A 236 8.89 13.43 0.82
N ALA A 237 7.79 13.24 0.07
CA ALA A 237 7.53 12.02 -0.66
C ALA A 237 8.66 11.66 -1.64
N HIS A 238 9.24 12.68 -2.29
CA HIS A 238 10.39 12.52 -3.20
C HIS A 238 11.64 12.03 -2.46
N SER A 239 12.00 12.70 -1.35
CA SER A 239 13.15 12.30 -0.54
C SER A 239 12.99 10.89 0.00
N GLU A 240 11.83 10.57 0.59
CA GLU A 240 11.56 9.26 1.16
C GLU A 240 11.58 8.16 0.09
N ALA A 241 11.03 8.43 -1.11
CA ALA A 241 11.08 7.48 -2.22
C ALA A 241 12.51 7.17 -2.69
N LEU A 242 13.40 8.17 -2.67
CA LEU A 242 14.81 7.97 -3.00
C LEU A 242 15.57 7.23 -1.89
N ASP A 243 15.36 7.61 -0.63
CA ASP A 243 16.05 7.05 0.53
C ASP A 243 15.70 5.54 0.71
N GLU A 244 14.44 5.18 0.46
CA GLU A 244 13.96 3.80 0.55
C GLU A 244 14.07 3.01 -0.78
N GLY A 245 14.50 3.66 -1.86
CA GLY A 245 14.63 3.04 -3.19
C GLY A 245 13.27 2.70 -3.85
N ILE A 246 12.18 3.36 -3.46
CA ILE A 246 10.81 3.13 -3.94
C ILE A 246 10.54 3.99 -5.19
N LEU A 247 11.22 3.69 -6.28
CA LEU A 247 11.18 4.52 -7.50
C LEU A 247 9.87 4.43 -8.29
N THR A 248 8.95 3.55 -7.91
CA THR A 248 7.65 3.36 -8.57
C THR A 248 6.76 4.60 -8.49
N TYR A 249 6.90 5.41 -7.44
CA TYR A 249 6.17 6.66 -7.26
C TYR A 249 6.75 7.86 -8.01
N MET A 250 8.00 7.79 -8.50
CA MET A 250 8.67 8.93 -9.13
C MET A 250 7.86 9.61 -10.23
N PRO A 251 7.19 8.89 -11.17
CA PRO A 251 6.38 9.56 -12.18
C PRO A 251 5.20 10.35 -11.60
N VAL A 252 4.56 9.84 -10.54
CA VAL A 252 3.42 10.49 -9.88
C VAL A 252 3.90 11.69 -9.06
N ILE A 253 5.02 11.57 -8.35
CA ILE A 253 5.66 12.66 -7.61
C ILE A 253 5.99 13.82 -8.55
N LEU A 254 6.69 13.54 -9.65
CA LEU A 254 7.08 14.56 -10.64
C LEU A 254 5.85 15.17 -11.34
N TYR A 255 4.79 14.39 -11.56
CA TYR A 255 3.54 14.91 -12.08
C TYR A 255 2.86 15.89 -11.10
N ALA A 256 2.79 15.53 -9.82
CA ALA A 256 2.25 16.38 -8.78
C ALA A 256 3.05 17.70 -8.67
N GLU A 257 4.39 17.62 -8.67
CA GLU A 257 5.27 18.78 -8.65
C GLU A 257 5.04 19.71 -9.86
N ALA A 258 5.01 19.14 -11.06
CA ALA A 258 4.79 19.91 -12.29
C ALA A 258 3.42 20.61 -12.28
N ARG A 259 2.36 20.00 -11.74
CA ARG A 259 1.05 20.63 -11.59
C ARG A 259 1.10 21.83 -10.68
N VAL A 260 1.72 21.72 -9.51
CA VAL A 260 1.83 22.82 -8.55
C VAL A 260 2.68 23.95 -9.14
N ARG A 261 3.82 23.66 -9.76
CA ARG A 261 4.65 24.65 -10.46
C ARG A 261 3.88 25.39 -11.57
N TYR A 262 3.04 24.68 -12.31
CA TYR A 262 2.17 25.31 -13.30
C TYR A 262 1.18 26.29 -12.65
N ARG A 263 0.58 25.93 -11.51
CA ARG A 263 -0.33 26.82 -10.74
C ARG A 263 0.38 28.06 -10.21
N GLU A 264 1.67 27.97 -9.92
CA GLU A 264 2.52 29.11 -9.53
C GLU A 264 3.02 29.93 -10.72
N GLY A 265 2.64 29.59 -11.96
CA GLY A 265 3.03 30.32 -13.17
C GLY A 265 4.33 29.85 -13.83
N GLN A 266 4.99 28.83 -13.32
CA GLN A 266 6.23 28.23 -13.85
C GLN A 266 5.92 27.25 -14.99
N ARG A 267 5.23 27.76 -16.02
CA ARG A 267 4.64 26.94 -17.10
C ARG A 267 5.67 26.13 -17.89
N ASP A 268 6.78 26.76 -18.27
CA ASP A 268 7.78 26.14 -19.15
C ASP A 268 8.54 25.02 -18.43
N GLU A 269 8.84 25.20 -17.14
CA GLU A 269 9.46 24.19 -16.29
C GLU A 269 8.53 22.98 -16.10
N ALA A 270 7.26 23.25 -15.75
CA ALA A 270 6.24 22.22 -15.62
C ALA A 270 6.08 21.41 -16.93
N LEU A 271 5.99 22.09 -18.07
CA LEU A 271 5.88 21.43 -19.37
C LEU A 271 7.11 20.59 -19.71
N GLY A 272 8.31 21.08 -19.35
CA GLY A 272 9.56 20.35 -19.51
C GLY A 272 9.52 18.99 -18.81
N VAL A 273 9.11 18.96 -17.55
CA VAL A 273 8.98 17.73 -16.76
C VAL A 273 7.92 16.79 -17.36
N LEU A 274 6.73 17.33 -17.68
CA LEU A 274 5.60 16.54 -18.18
C LEU A 274 5.90 15.85 -19.53
N ARG A 275 6.72 16.45 -20.38
CA ARG A 275 7.18 15.86 -21.65
C ARG A 275 8.00 14.57 -21.45
N HIS A 276 8.67 14.42 -20.33
CA HIS A 276 9.47 13.23 -20.01
C HIS A 276 8.67 12.17 -19.29
N ILE A 277 7.73 12.57 -18.42
CA ILE A 277 6.96 11.64 -17.58
C ILE A 277 5.98 10.80 -18.40
N ALA A 278 5.20 11.41 -19.30
CA ALA A 278 4.19 10.68 -20.06
C ALA A 278 4.77 9.54 -20.92
N PRO A 279 5.86 9.74 -21.69
CA PRO A 279 6.52 8.63 -22.38
C PRO A 279 7.12 7.58 -21.44
N TYR A 280 7.67 7.98 -20.29
CA TYR A 280 8.19 7.04 -19.31
C TYR A 280 7.07 6.14 -18.75
N MET A 281 5.92 6.71 -18.41
CA MET A 281 4.75 5.95 -17.97
C MET A 281 4.29 4.93 -19.01
N ASP A 282 4.32 5.29 -20.31
CA ASP A 282 4.01 4.34 -21.38
C ASP A 282 5.02 3.18 -21.46
N LEU A 283 6.31 3.48 -21.35
CA LEU A 283 7.37 2.46 -21.38
C LEU A 283 7.28 1.49 -20.19
N THR A 284 6.76 1.95 -19.07
CA THR A 284 6.56 1.14 -17.85
C THR A 284 5.17 0.47 -17.77
N GLY A 285 4.37 0.58 -18.84
CA GLY A 285 3.05 -0.05 -18.95
C GLY A 285 1.93 0.67 -18.18
N GLN A 286 2.17 1.94 -17.77
CA GLN A 286 1.19 2.79 -17.07
C GLN A 286 0.42 3.68 -18.06
N HIS A 287 -0.18 3.07 -19.10
CA HIS A 287 -0.77 3.79 -20.23
C HIS A 287 -1.90 4.72 -19.84
N GLU A 288 -2.75 4.32 -18.89
CA GLU A 288 -3.87 5.14 -18.40
C GLU A 288 -3.36 6.40 -17.68
N HIS A 289 -2.34 6.27 -16.84
CA HIS A 289 -1.72 7.42 -16.18
C HIS A 289 -1.05 8.35 -17.20
N ALA A 290 -0.36 7.78 -18.20
CA ALA A 290 0.22 8.57 -19.28
C ALA A 290 -0.84 9.34 -20.07
N ALA A 291 -1.99 8.70 -20.34
CA ALA A 291 -3.13 9.37 -20.99
C ALA A 291 -3.70 10.50 -20.13
N ALA A 292 -3.85 10.28 -18.81
CA ALA A 292 -4.31 11.31 -17.88
C ALA A 292 -3.36 12.53 -17.85
N VAL A 293 -2.04 12.29 -17.84
CA VAL A 293 -1.05 13.38 -17.95
C VAL A 293 -1.22 14.18 -19.25
N ARG A 294 -1.35 13.49 -20.40
CA ARG A 294 -1.55 14.16 -21.71
C ARG A 294 -2.84 14.97 -21.76
N ASN A 295 -3.94 14.41 -21.26
CA ASN A 295 -5.22 15.10 -21.21
C ASN A 295 -5.13 16.35 -20.34
N TRP A 296 -4.53 16.24 -19.16
CA TRP A 296 -4.34 17.38 -18.28
C TRP A 296 -3.51 18.48 -18.93
N VAL A 297 -2.42 18.14 -19.64
CA VAL A 297 -1.59 19.12 -20.37
C VAL A 297 -2.37 19.75 -21.51
N GLN A 298 -3.14 18.98 -22.25
CA GLN A 298 -3.98 19.52 -23.33
C GLN A 298 -5.04 20.49 -22.79
N GLU A 299 -5.71 20.16 -21.69
CA GLU A 299 -6.78 20.96 -21.10
C GLU A 299 -6.26 22.24 -20.43
N ASN A 300 -5.16 22.15 -19.69
CA ASN A 300 -4.65 23.27 -18.90
C ASN A 300 -3.61 24.13 -19.63
N MET A 301 -2.82 23.51 -20.49
CA MET A 301 -1.71 24.18 -21.18
C MET A 301 -1.99 24.40 -22.68
N GLY A 302 -3.00 23.75 -23.25
CA GLY A 302 -3.28 23.83 -24.70
C GLY A 302 -2.19 23.22 -25.58
N VAL A 303 -1.33 22.37 -25.00
CA VAL A 303 -0.19 21.74 -25.68
C VAL A 303 -0.47 20.25 -25.82
N ARG A 304 -0.12 19.65 -26.96
CA ARG A 304 -0.15 18.19 -27.16
C ARG A 304 1.24 17.62 -26.87
N LEU A 305 1.31 16.67 -25.95
CA LEU A 305 2.52 15.90 -25.64
C LEU A 305 2.71 14.73 -26.60
#